data_fc2967ca632275d27371cc4a25ba48c9
#
_entry.id   fc2967ca632275d27371cc4a25ba48c9
#
_cell.length_a   1.000
_cell.length_b   1.000
_cell.length_c   1.000
_cell.angle_alpha   90.00
_cell.angle_beta   90.00
_cell.angle_gamma   90.00
#
_symmetry.space_group_name_H-M   'P 1'
#
loop_
_entity.id
_entity.type
_entity.pdbx_description
1 polymer ?
#
loop_
_entity_poly.entity_id
_entity_poly.type
_entity_poly.pdbx_seq_one_letter_code
_entity_poly.pdbx_strand_id
1 'polypeptide(L)'
;MSDTAKCFLEKHGFSVEVYQPFEDGLHGTKELSDRRLTIYLANYEQASNQTTVRINWCSKHALDSPRFLNEESCIFVSMANPYLLQDVPRVKTYINAYTATVASVQIVLEKLLGEGEFTGVSPIDAFCGLPDTRI
;
A
#
# COMPACT_ATOMS: atom_id res chain seq x y z
N MET A 1 -3.00 -5.23 -11.33
CA MET A 1 -3.49 -5.14 -9.92
C MET A 1 -4.34 -3.90 -9.67
N SER A 2 -3.88 -2.72 -10.01
CA SER A 2 -4.68 -1.48 -9.87
C SER A 2 -6.02 -1.53 -10.59
N ASP A 3 -6.04 -2.00 -11.84
CA ASP A 3 -7.28 -2.13 -12.62
C ASP A 3 -8.24 -3.16 -12.02
N THR A 4 -7.70 -4.25 -11.46
CA THR A 4 -8.51 -5.25 -10.75
C THR A 4 -9.15 -4.64 -9.51
N ALA A 5 -8.37 -3.90 -8.71
CA ALA A 5 -8.86 -3.23 -7.52
C ALA A 5 -9.91 -2.17 -7.87
N LYS A 6 -9.64 -1.36 -8.90
CA LYS A 6 -10.60 -0.38 -9.40
C LYS A 6 -11.92 -1.03 -9.80
N CYS A 7 -11.87 -2.02 -10.67
CA CYS A 7 -13.07 -2.71 -11.16
C CYS A 7 -13.87 -3.36 -10.02
N PHE A 8 -13.19 -3.94 -9.03
CA PHE A 8 -13.82 -4.53 -7.86
C PHE A 8 -14.55 -3.48 -7.03
N LEU A 9 -13.88 -2.40 -6.66
CA LEU A 9 -14.45 -1.35 -5.82
C LEU A 9 -15.59 -0.59 -6.53
N GLU A 10 -15.47 -0.34 -7.83
CA GLU A 10 -16.54 0.29 -8.60
C GLU A 10 -17.82 -0.57 -8.64
N LYS A 11 -17.68 -1.89 -8.72
CA LYS A 11 -18.83 -2.82 -8.61
C LYS A 11 -19.53 -2.73 -7.24
N HIS A 12 -18.80 -2.33 -6.20
CA HIS A 12 -19.34 -2.14 -4.84
C HIS A 12 -19.80 -0.69 -4.59
N GLY A 13 -19.89 0.13 -5.64
CA GLY A 13 -20.47 1.47 -5.57
C GLY A 13 -19.49 2.59 -5.17
N PHE A 14 -18.20 2.32 -5.16
CA PHE A 14 -17.18 3.33 -4.90
C PHE A 14 -16.78 4.08 -6.17
N SER A 15 -16.52 5.36 -6.06
CA SER A 15 -15.86 6.13 -7.12
C SER A 15 -14.36 5.99 -6.94
N VAL A 16 -13.68 5.40 -7.91
CA VAL A 16 -12.26 5.04 -7.80
C VAL A 16 -11.43 5.72 -8.87
N GLU A 17 -10.37 6.38 -8.45
CA GLU A 17 -9.34 6.94 -9.31
C GLU A 17 -8.03 6.19 -9.06
N VAL A 18 -7.36 5.78 -10.13
CA VAL A 18 -6.03 5.19 -10.05
C VAL A 18 -5.01 6.30 -10.23
N TYR A 19 -4.22 6.54 -9.20
CA TYR A 19 -3.15 7.53 -9.26
C TYR A 19 -1.96 6.98 -10.07
N GLN A 20 -1.56 7.75 -11.07
CA GLN A 20 -0.42 7.43 -11.94
C GLN A 20 0.55 8.62 -11.95
N PRO A 21 1.55 8.64 -11.08
CA PRO A 21 2.40 9.83 -10.85
C PRO A 21 3.23 10.27 -12.05
N PHE A 22 3.27 9.48 -13.12
CA PHE A 22 4.12 9.77 -14.29
C PHE A 22 3.40 10.38 -15.50
N GLU A 23 2.09 10.28 -15.57
CA GLU A 23 1.36 10.73 -16.75
C GLU A 23 1.08 12.24 -16.75
N ASP A 24 0.95 12.82 -15.55
CA ASP A 24 0.47 14.20 -15.39
C ASP A 24 1.54 15.23 -14.97
N GLY A 25 2.80 14.86 -14.93
CA GLY A 25 3.87 15.79 -14.55
C GLY A 25 3.93 16.02 -13.02
N LEU A 26 4.28 17.21 -12.59
CA LEU A 26 4.62 17.59 -11.20
C LEU A 26 3.44 17.56 -10.18
N HIS A 27 2.40 16.82 -10.43
CA HIS A 27 1.32 16.65 -9.47
C HIS A 27 1.80 15.69 -8.35
N GLY A 28 2.23 16.28 -7.27
CA GLY A 28 2.67 15.53 -6.11
C GLY A 28 1.49 14.94 -5.34
N THR A 29 1.81 14.12 -4.36
CA THR A 29 0.87 13.49 -3.44
C THR A 29 -0.12 14.45 -2.75
N LYS A 30 0.05 15.75 -2.90
CA LYS A 30 -0.87 16.77 -2.35
C LYS A 30 -2.29 16.64 -2.90
N GLU A 31 -2.45 16.19 -4.14
CA GLU A 31 -3.78 15.98 -4.74
C GLU A 31 -4.51 14.77 -4.14
N LEU A 32 -3.78 13.85 -3.53
CA LEU A 32 -4.37 12.70 -2.85
C LEU A 32 -4.98 13.09 -1.50
N SER A 33 -4.58 14.24 -0.94
CA SER A 33 -5.10 14.74 0.34
C SER A 33 -6.59 15.05 0.32
N ASP A 34 -7.15 15.36 -0.83
CA ASP A 34 -8.57 15.65 -1.01
C ASP A 34 -9.46 14.40 -1.09
N ARG A 35 -8.86 13.21 -1.09
CA ARG A 35 -9.58 11.94 -1.16
C ARG A 35 -9.98 11.44 0.23
N ARG A 36 -11.14 10.76 0.31
CA ARG A 36 -11.64 10.22 1.58
C ARG A 36 -10.83 9.03 2.08
N LEU A 37 -10.28 8.23 1.15
CA LEU A 37 -9.46 7.07 1.46
C LEU A 37 -8.46 6.83 0.32
N THR A 38 -7.21 6.62 0.69
CA THR A 38 -6.16 6.22 -0.24
C THR A 38 -5.71 4.80 0.08
N ILE A 39 -5.71 3.92 -0.93
CA ILE A 39 -5.21 2.55 -0.81
C ILE A 39 -3.94 2.41 -1.65
N TYR A 40 -2.82 2.13 -1.00
CA TYR A 40 -1.57 1.79 -1.66
C TYR A 40 -1.47 0.28 -1.84
N LEU A 41 -1.34 -0.18 -3.08
CA LEU A 41 -1.06 -1.57 -3.40
C LEU A 41 0.41 -1.70 -3.81
N ALA A 42 1.26 -2.06 -2.87
CA ALA A 42 2.69 -2.18 -3.11
C ALA A 42 3.06 -3.62 -3.50
N ASN A 43 3.42 -3.81 -4.75
CA ASN A 43 3.92 -5.09 -5.25
C ASN A 43 5.43 -5.00 -5.51
N TYR A 44 6.21 -5.29 -4.48
CA TYR A 44 7.67 -5.38 -4.56
C TYR A 44 8.12 -6.80 -4.25
N GLU A 45 8.51 -7.51 -5.28
CA GLU A 45 9.14 -8.82 -5.15
C GLU A 45 10.66 -8.65 -5.14
N GLN A 46 11.31 -9.41 -4.28
CA GLN A 46 12.76 -9.40 -4.21
C GLN A 46 13.33 -10.19 -5.38
N ALA A 47 14.14 -9.54 -6.20
CA ALA A 47 14.95 -10.23 -7.19
C ALA A 47 16.27 -10.73 -6.56
N SER A 48 16.79 -11.83 -7.05
CA SER A 48 17.99 -12.48 -6.52
C SER A 48 19.26 -11.62 -6.54
N ASN A 49 19.27 -10.56 -7.34
CA ASN A 49 20.39 -9.63 -7.47
C ASN A 49 20.20 -8.33 -6.67
N GLN A 50 19.14 -8.23 -5.89
CA GLN A 50 18.88 -7.05 -5.03
C GLN A 50 19.41 -7.31 -3.63
N THR A 51 20.24 -6.40 -3.14
CA THR A 51 20.78 -6.44 -1.78
C THR A 51 19.81 -5.88 -0.75
N THR A 52 18.91 -4.98 -1.18
CA THR A 52 17.89 -4.38 -0.33
C THR A 52 16.60 -4.24 -1.10
N VAL A 53 15.49 -4.53 -0.43
CA VAL A 53 14.16 -4.30 -0.98
C VAL A 53 13.55 -3.11 -0.25
N ARG A 54 13.53 -1.98 -0.94
CA ARG A 54 12.95 -0.73 -0.45
C ARG A 54 11.96 -0.21 -1.47
N ILE A 55 10.97 0.54 -1.02
CA ILE A 55 10.02 1.18 -1.93
C ILE A 55 10.78 2.18 -2.79
N ASN A 56 10.76 1.96 -4.09
CA ASN A 56 11.33 2.89 -5.04
C ASN A 56 10.26 3.95 -5.38
N TRP A 57 10.23 5.00 -4.59
CA TRP A 57 9.38 6.14 -4.90
C TRP A 57 9.79 6.75 -6.24
N CYS A 58 8.82 7.04 -7.06
CA CYS A 58 9.00 7.32 -8.47
C CYS A 58 9.79 8.58 -8.79
N SER A 59 9.93 9.52 -7.87
CA SER A 59 10.74 10.71 -8.06
C SER A 59 11.90 10.78 -7.08
N LYS A 60 12.96 11.43 -7.53
CA LYS A 60 14.09 11.82 -6.66
C LYS A 60 13.70 12.94 -5.69
N HIS A 61 12.51 13.49 -5.82
CA HIS A 61 11.98 14.54 -4.99
C HIS A 61 11.04 13.97 -3.94
N ALA A 62 11.09 14.53 -2.75
CA ALA A 62 10.20 14.15 -1.64
C ALA A 62 8.70 14.38 -1.94
N LEU A 63 8.33 14.81 -3.12
CA LEU A 63 6.96 15.07 -3.54
C LEU A 63 6.16 13.78 -3.78
N ASP A 64 6.82 12.68 -4.13
CA ASP A 64 6.16 11.39 -4.40
C ASP A 64 6.11 10.48 -3.19
N SER A 65 6.88 10.79 -2.17
CA SER A 65 6.74 10.11 -0.89
C SER A 65 5.46 10.57 -0.23
N PRO A 66 4.55 9.65 0.11
CA PRO A 66 3.29 10.02 0.73
C PRO A 66 3.51 10.62 2.12
N ARG A 67 3.65 11.93 2.18
CA ARG A 67 3.83 12.68 3.42
C ARG A 67 2.62 12.60 4.33
N PHE A 68 1.46 12.34 3.74
CA PHE A 68 0.16 12.29 4.39
C PHE A 68 -0.18 10.90 4.96
N LEU A 69 0.70 9.90 4.87
CA LEU A 69 0.51 8.60 5.52
C LEU A 69 0.22 8.71 7.03
N ASN A 70 0.59 9.83 7.63
CA ASN A 70 0.40 10.08 9.05
C ASN A 70 -0.89 10.82 9.40
N GLU A 71 -1.43 11.59 8.45
CA GLU A 71 -2.45 12.60 8.71
C GLU A 71 -3.81 12.22 8.14
N GLU A 72 -3.85 11.27 7.19
CA GLU A 72 -5.03 10.96 6.42
C GLU A 72 -5.43 9.49 6.47
N SER A 73 -6.67 9.23 6.02
CA SER A 73 -7.18 7.88 5.89
C SER A 73 -6.44 7.15 4.78
N CYS A 74 -5.42 6.41 5.16
CA CYS A 74 -4.58 5.66 4.26
C CYS A 74 -4.46 4.20 4.70
N ILE A 75 -4.60 3.30 3.74
CA ILE A 75 -4.35 1.87 3.91
C ILE A 75 -3.17 1.49 3.02
N PHE A 76 -2.16 0.89 3.60
CA PHE A 76 -1.03 0.36 2.86
C PHE A 76 -1.10 -1.17 2.81
N VAL A 77 -1.19 -1.72 1.61
CA VAL A 77 -1.23 -3.16 1.37
C VAL A 77 0.07 -3.59 0.71
N SER A 78 0.87 -4.33 1.45
CA SER A 78 2.04 -5.01 0.88
C SER A 78 1.63 -6.35 0.31
N MET A 79 1.75 -6.49 -1.01
CA MET A 79 1.28 -7.70 -1.70
C MET A 79 2.27 -8.86 -1.57
N ALA A 80 3.57 -8.62 -1.62
CA ALA A 80 4.57 -9.67 -1.64
C ALA A 80 5.57 -9.60 -0.48
N ASN A 81 6.05 -8.41 -0.14
CA ASN A 81 7.15 -8.22 0.80
C ASN A 81 6.69 -7.57 2.12
N PRO A 82 6.66 -8.31 3.24
CA PRO A 82 6.20 -7.78 4.51
C PRO A 82 7.12 -6.71 5.13
N TYR A 83 8.38 -6.64 4.70
CA TYR A 83 9.35 -5.68 5.23
C TYR A 83 9.17 -4.24 4.72
N LEU A 84 8.26 -4.00 3.78
CA LEU A 84 7.95 -2.65 3.31
C LEU A 84 7.40 -1.73 4.43
N LEU A 85 6.94 -2.30 5.54
CA LEU A 85 6.56 -1.53 6.72
C LEU A 85 7.70 -0.63 7.23
N GLN A 86 8.96 -1.03 7.04
CA GLN A 86 10.13 -0.21 7.39
C GLN A 86 10.21 1.10 6.61
N ASP A 87 9.61 1.16 5.42
CA ASP A 87 9.59 2.37 4.57
C ASP A 87 8.41 3.29 4.88
N VAL A 88 7.38 2.75 5.49
CA VAL A 88 6.15 3.45 5.84
C VAL A 88 5.75 3.20 7.30
N PRO A 89 6.67 3.39 8.28
CA PRO A 89 6.46 2.94 9.65
C PRO A 89 5.34 3.69 10.37
N ARG A 90 4.92 4.83 9.84
CA ARG A 90 3.89 5.70 10.44
C ARG A 90 2.50 5.49 9.84
N VAL A 91 2.34 4.58 8.87
CA VAL A 91 1.01 4.29 8.32
C VAL A 91 0.12 3.67 9.40
N LYS A 92 -1.13 4.14 9.49
CA LYS A 92 -2.05 3.69 10.53
C LYS A 92 -2.62 2.29 10.27
N THR A 93 -2.76 1.93 9.00
CA THR A 93 -3.28 0.62 8.59
C THR A 93 -2.34 -0.01 7.59
N TYR A 94 -1.72 -1.12 7.97
CA TYR A 94 -0.82 -1.89 7.14
C TYR A 94 -1.28 -3.34 7.04
N ILE A 95 -1.39 -3.86 5.82
CA ILE A 95 -1.86 -5.21 5.53
C ILE A 95 -0.77 -5.96 4.76
N ASN A 96 -0.40 -7.15 5.24
CA ASN A 96 0.43 -8.08 4.51
C ASN A 96 -0.43 -9.13 3.81
N ALA A 97 -0.40 -9.15 2.48
CA ALA A 97 -1.09 -10.16 1.69
C ALA A 97 -0.20 -11.38 1.36
N TYR A 98 1.11 -11.24 1.46
CA TYR A 98 2.14 -12.28 1.21
C TYR A 98 2.14 -12.89 -0.19
N THR A 99 1.28 -12.45 -1.09
CA THR A 99 1.24 -12.91 -2.48
C THR A 99 0.60 -11.88 -3.39
N ALA A 100 1.16 -11.71 -4.58
CA ALA A 100 0.76 -10.70 -5.55
C ALA A 100 -0.08 -11.31 -6.68
N THR A 101 -1.24 -11.83 -6.34
CA THR A 101 -2.19 -12.38 -7.31
C THR A 101 -3.47 -11.55 -7.40
N VAL A 102 -4.21 -11.69 -8.49
CA VAL A 102 -5.54 -11.09 -8.64
C VAL A 102 -6.48 -11.53 -7.51
N ALA A 103 -6.44 -12.82 -7.17
CA ALA A 103 -7.26 -13.37 -6.08
C ALA A 103 -6.90 -12.75 -4.73
N SER A 104 -5.62 -12.53 -4.44
CA SER A 104 -5.18 -11.88 -3.20
C SER A 104 -5.68 -10.45 -3.08
N VAL A 105 -5.65 -9.69 -4.19
CA VAL A 105 -6.20 -8.33 -4.21
C VAL A 105 -7.70 -8.36 -3.89
N GLN A 106 -8.45 -9.26 -4.51
CA GLN A 106 -9.89 -9.39 -4.27
C GLN A 106 -10.18 -9.74 -2.81
N ILE A 107 -9.50 -10.75 -2.26
CA ILE A 107 -9.67 -11.17 -0.86
C ILE A 107 -9.37 -10.03 0.12
N VAL A 108 -8.31 -9.26 -0.11
CA VAL A 108 -7.98 -8.10 0.72
C VAL A 108 -9.10 -7.07 0.66
N LEU A 109 -9.61 -6.77 -0.52
CA LEU A 109 -10.69 -5.79 -0.70
C LEU A 109 -12.00 -6.26 -0.08
N GLU A 110 -12.39 -7.53 -0.25
CA GLU A 110 -13.55 -8.16 0.40
C GLU A 110 -13.47 -7.98 1.92
N LYS A 111 -12.32 -8.30 2.52
CA LYS A 111 -12.11 -8.12 3.96
C LYS A 111 -12.16 -6.66 4.39
N LEU A 112 -11.65 -5.73 3.60
CA LEU A 112 -11.76 -4.28 3.85
C LEU A 112 -13.21 -3.79 3.78
N LEU A 113 -14.05 -4.40 2.96
CA LEU A 113 -15.49 -4.12 2.89
C LEU A 113 -16.30 -4.80 3.99
N GLY A 114 -15.67 -5.59 4.84
CA GLY A 114 -16.35 -6.29 5.95
C GLY A 114 -16.94 -7.65 5.57
N GLU A 115 -16.61 -8.19 4.39
CA GLU A 115 -17.07 -9.51 3.94
C GLU A 115 -16.27 -10.67 4.56
N GLY A 116 -15.37 -10.36 5.50
CA GLY A 116 -14.59 -11.35 6.24
C GLY A 116 -13.59 -10.69 7.20
N GLU A 117 -13.03 -11.49 8.08
CA GLU A 117 -12.08 -11.02 9.08
C GLU A 117 -10.63 -11.29 8.68
N PHE A 118 -9.72 -10.40 9.11
CA PHE A 118 -8.28 -10.64 9.06
C PHE A 118 -7.86 -11.52 10.23
N THR A 119 -7.76 -12.82 10.03
CA THR A 119 -7.41 -13.79 11.08
C THR A 119 -5.94 -14.20 11.08
N GLY A 120 -5.19 -13.79 10.04
CA GLY A 120 -3.78 -14.12 9.91
C GLY A 120 -2.92 -13.37 10.92
N VAL A 121 -1.91 -14.07 11.44
CA VAL A 121 -0.85 -13.48 12.26
C VAL A 121 0.43 -13.45 11.42
N SER A 122 1.12 -12.31 11.41
CA SER A 122 2.38 -12.20 10.67
C SER A 122 3.41 -13.18 11.26
N PRO A 123 3.99 -14.07 10.45
CA PRO A 123 5.03 -14.99 10.90
C PRO A 123 6.40 -14.32 11.11
N ILE A 124 6.50 -13.04 10.75
CA ILE A 124 7.74 -12.28 10.85
C ILE A 124 7.54 -10.96 11.61
N ASP A 125 8.60 -10.49 12.22
CA ASP A 125 8.73 -9.12 12.70
C ASP A 125 9.42 -8.28 11.63
N ALA A 126 8.71 -7.27 11.09
CA ALA A 126 9.24 -6.41 10.03
C ALA A 126 10.45 -5.58 10.48
N PHE A 127 10.62 -5.35 11.78
CA PHE A 127 11.73 -4.60 12.36
C PHE A 127 12.86 -5.48 12.88
N CYS A 128 12.73 -6.81 12.78
CA CYS A 128 13.77 -7.77 13.19
C CYS A 128 14.24 -7.60 14.63
N GLY A 129 13.35 -7.28 15.55
CA GLY A 129 13.65 -7.03 16.97
C GLY A 129 14.26 -5.66 17.26
N LEU A 130 14.40 -4.79 16.28
CA LEU A 130 14.80 -3.40 16.50
C LEU A 130 13.64 -2.55 17.01
N PRO A 131 13.94 -1.42 17.69
CA PRO A 131 12.91 -0.50 18.11
C PRO A 131 12.02 -0.06 16.95
N ASP A 132 10.73 -0.22 17.14
CA ASP A 132 9.69 0.15 16.20
C ASP A 132 9.40 1.65 16.33
N THR A 133 9.18 2.33 15.21
CA THR A 133 8.81 3.76 15.17
C THR A 133 7.32 3.98 15.05
N ARG A 134 6.52 2.92 15.14
CA ARG A 134 5.06 3.04 15.19
C ARG A 134 4.64 3.76 16.48
N ILE A 135 3.80 4.74 16.32
CA ILE A 135 3.27 5.55 17.43
C ILE A 135 1.79 5.22 17.60
#